data_e3f07f85eccd6a2ec6934d35004ac41f
#
_entry.id   e3f07f85eccd6a2ec6934d35004ac41f
#
_cell.length_a   1.000
_cell.length_b   1.000
_cell.length_c   1.000
_cell.angle_alpha   90.00
_cell.angle_beta   90.00
_cell.angle_gamma   90.00
#
_symmetry.space_group_name_H-M   'P 1'
#
loop_
_entity.id
_entity.type
_entity.pdbx_description
1 polymer ?
#
loop_
_entity_poly.entity_id
_entity_poly.type
_entity_poly.pdbx_seq_one_letter_code
_entity_poly.pdbx_strand_id
1 'polypeptide(L)'
;MIKVNQKGDFSKLTTYLVNLKKSVTPRMLEQYGKAGVAALAAATPVDTGLTASSWYYKIEIKDGIATISFNNSNIQNGVPIAIILQYGHGTRNGGWVEGRDYINPALQPIFDKLAKDAWREVTKL
;
A
#
# COMPACT_ATOMS: atom_id res chain seq x y z
N MET A 1 -7.34 -6.55 16.86
CA MET A 1 -8.12 -6.31 15.63
C MET A 1 -7.22 -5.71 14.57
N ILE A 2 -7.33 -6.20 13.37
CA ILE A 2 -6.60 -5.66 12.23
C ILE A 2 -7.54 -4.74 11.47
N LYS A 3 -7.10 -3.51 11.26
CA LYS A 3 -7.83 -2.54 10.43
C LYS A 3 -7.00 -2.21 9.21
N VAL A 4 -7.63 -2.25 8.05
CA VAL A 4 -7.01 -1.84 6.79
C VAL A 4 -7.69 -0.56 6.34
N ASN A 5 -6.91 0.51 6.27
CA ASN A 5 -7.42 1.82 5.87
C ASN A 5 -6.66 2.31 4.64
N GLN A 6 -7.40 2.80 3.66
CA GLN A 6 -6.83 3.53 2.55
C GLN A 6 -6.89 5.01 2.89
N LYS A 7 -5.73 5.65 3.01
CA LYS A 7 -5.63 7.10 3.12
C LYS A 7 -4.91 7.61 1.89
N GLY A 8 -5.58 8.46 1.14
CA GLY A 8 -4.98 9.16 0.03
C GLY A 8 -5.04 10.65 0.27
N ASP A 9 -3.89 11.30 0.27
CA ASP A 9 -3.81 12.72 0.02
C ASP A 9 -3.41 12.83 -1.44
N PHE A 10 -4.34 13.24 -2.28
CA PHE A 10 -4.13 13.30 -3.74
C PHE A 10 -3.04 14.28 -4.15
N SER A 11 -2.59 15.13 -3.23
CA SER A 11 -1.51 16.08 -3.48
C SER A 11 -0.14 15.58 -3.03
N LYS A 12 -0.05 14.45 -2.30
CA LYS A 12 1.21 13.96 -1.71
C LYS A 12 1.51 12.51 -2.06
N LEU A 13 1.18 11.56 -1.19
CA LEU A 13 1.58 10.16 -1.32
C LEU A 13 0.38 9.24 -1.25
N THR A 14 0.40 8.17 -2.04
CA THR A 14 -0.54 7.07 -1.84
C THR A 14 -0.11 6.29 -0.61
N THR A 15 -0.96 6.26 0.40
CA THR A 15 -0.67 5.56 1.64
C THR A 15 -1.78 4.56 1.94
N TYR A 16 -1.41 3.30 2.10
CA TYR A 16 -2.30 2.25 2.58
C TYR A 16 -1.84 1.82 3.95
N LEU A 17 -2.76 1.86 4.92
CA LEU A 17 -2.43 1.63 6.33
C LEU A 17 -3.04 0.33 6.82
N VAL A 18 -2.22 -0.46 7.51
CA VAL A 18 -2.66 -1.65 8.23
C VAL A 18 -2.31 -1.43 9.70
N ASN A 19 -3.33 -1.39 10.56
CA ASN A 19 -3.14 -1.24 11.99
C ASN A 19 -3.27 -2.61 12.67
N LEU A 20 -2.26 -2.98 13.42
CA LEU A 20 -2.16 -4.27 14.07
C LEU A 20 -1.99 -4.11 15.57
N LYS A 21 -2.58 -5.02 16.33
CA LYS A 21 -2.33 -5.09 17.77
C LYS A 21 -1.05 -5.86 18.08
N LYS A 22 -0.60 -5.78 19.35
CA LYS A 22 0.68 -6.26 19.89
C LYS A 22 1.09 -7.70 19.57
N SER A 23 0.19 -8.54 19.05
CA SER A 23 0.46 -9.97 18.81
C SER A 23 1.35 -10.23 17.59
N VAL A 24 1.71 -9.19 16.84
CA VAL A 24 2.50 -9.32 15.62
C VAL A 24 3.89 -8.75 15.86
N THR A 25 4.92 -9.56 15.59
CA THR A 25 6.31 -9.14 15.83
C THR A 25 6.78 -8.17 14.73
N PRO A 26 7.73 -7.28 15.04
CA PRO A 26 8.32 -6.40 14.01
C PRO A 26 8.87 -7.16 12.80
N ARG A 27 9.40 -8.35 13.03
CA ARG A 27 9.94 -9.21 11.96
C ARG A 27 8.86 -9.65 10.98
N MET A 28 7.68 -10.02 11.50
CA MET A 28 6.53 -10.35 10.66
C MET A 28 6.09 -9.15 9.84
N LEU A 29 6.04 -7.97 10.46
CA LEU A 29 5.64 -6.73 9.78
C LEU A 29 6.58 -6.41 8.60
N GLU A 30 7.88 -6.60 8.79
CA GLU A 30 8.85 -6.39 7.71
C GLU A 30 8.62 -7.36 6.55
N GLN A 31 8.31 -8.62 6.83
CA GLN A 31 8.02 -9.60 5.77
C GLN A 31 6.81 -9.16 4.95
N TYR A 32 5.75 -8.69 5.61
CA TYR A 32 4.55 -8.20 4.92
C TYR A 32 4.81 -6.91 4.17
N GLY A 33 5.63 -6.02 4.73
CA GLY A 33 6.05 -4.80 4.04
C GLY A 33 6.76 -5.12 2.73
N LYS A 34 7.73 -6.01 2.76
CA LYS A 34 8.47 -6.45 1.57
C LYS A 34 7.56 -7.13 0.56
N ALA A 35 6.69 -8.04 1.02
CA ALA A 35 5.76 -8.74 0.15
C ALA A 35 4.76 -7.77 -0.51
N GLY A 36 4.26 -6.80 0.24
CA GLY A 36 3.36 -5.79 -0.27
C GLY A 36 4.00 -4.91 -1.33
N VAL A 37 5.23 -4.45 -1.09
CA VAL A 37 5.98 -3.65 -2.07
C VAL A 37 6.21 -4.46 -3.36
N ALA A 38 6.60 -5.73 -3.24
CA ALA A 38 6.79 -6.59 -4.40
C ALA A 38 5.49 -6.78 -5.19
N ALA A 39 4.38 -6.99 -4.49
CA ALA A 39 3.07 -7.15 -5.13
C ALA A 39 2.62 -5.88 -5.84
N LEU A 40 2.80 -4.73 -5.20
CA LEU A 40 2.49 -3.42 -5.80
C LEU A 40 3.35 -3.14 -7.03
N ALA A 41 4.64 -3.43 -6.94
CA ALA A 41 5.56 -3.25 -8.07
C ALA A 41 5.13 -4.11 -9.26
N ALA A 42 4.79 -5.37 -9.01
CA ALA A 42 4.35 -6.29 -10.06
C ALA A 42 3.02 -5.89 -10.70
N ALA A 43 2.11 -5.30 -9.91
CA ALA A 43 0.77 -4.92 -10.37
C ALA A 43 0.71 -3.54 -11.02
N THR A 44 1.68 -2.67 -10.75
CA THR A 44 1.70 -1.30 -11.26
C THR A 44 1.75 -1.28 -12.80
N PRO A 45 0.82 -0.58 -13.47
CA PRO A 45 0.90 -0.42 -14.92
C PRO A 45 2.24 0.19 -15.32
N VAL A 46 2.96 -0.48 -16.23
CA VAL A 46 4.33 -0.09 -16.59
C VAL A 46 4.31 0.75 -17.87
N ASP A 47 4.69 2.00 -17.74
CA ASP A 47 5.03 2.86 -18.89
C ASP A 47 6.55 3.01 -18.95
N THR A 48 7.17 3.61 -17.90
CA THR A 48 8.62 3.76 -17.81
C THR A 48 9.25 2.85 -16.77
N GLY A 49 8.45 2.19 -15.93
CA GLY A 49 8.92 1.39 -14.81
C GLY A 49 9.24 2.20 -13.57
N LEU A 50 9.25 3.52 -13.64
CA LEU A 50 9.61 4.37 -12.51
C LEU A 50 8.60 4.23 -11.36
N THR A 51 7.30 4.27 -11.66
CA THR A 51 6.27 4.12 -10.62
C THR A 51 6.36 2.75 -9.97
N ALA A 52 6.54 1.69 -10.76
CA ALA A 52 6.67 0.33 -10.25
C ALA A 52 7.86 0.17 -9.30
N SER A 53 8.97 0.87 -9.57
CA SER A 53 10.18 0.80 -8.77
C SER A 53 10.23 1.78 -7.60
N SER A 54 9.20 2.61 -7.44
CA SER A 54 9.18 3.68 -6.44
C SER A 54 8.35 3.34 -5.20
N TRP A 55 7.81 2.14 -5.10
CA TRP A 55 7.07 1.71 -3.93
C TRP A 55 8.01 1.45 -2.75
N TYR A 56 7.58 1.85 -1.56
CA TYR A 56 8.26 1.55 -0.31
C TYR A 56 7.26 1.42 0.82
N TYR A 57 7.69 0.83 1.94
CA TYR A 57 6.85 0.71 3.11
C TYR A 57 7.51 1.35 4.32
N LYS A 58 6.70 1.73 5.29
CA LYS A 58 7.14 2.19 6.61
C LYS A 58 6.37 1.45 7.68
N ILE A 59 7.05 1.18 8.79
CA ILE A 59 6.45 0.56 9.96
C ILE A 59 6.58 1.53 11.12
N GLU A 60 5.46 1.83 11.76
CA GLU A 60 5.41 2.65 12.96
C GLU A 60 4.73 1.86 14.07
N ILE A 61 5.29 1.93 15.29
CA ILE A 61 4.70 1.34 16.47
C ILE A 61 4.44 2.48 17.45
N LYS A 62 3.16 2.71 17.76
CA LYS A 62 2.74 3.78 18.65
C LYS A 62 1.59 3.29 19.52
N ASP A 63 1.70 3.47 20.85
CA ASP A 63 0.68 3.09 21.83
C ASP A 63 0.25 1.62 21.71
N GLY A 64 1.20 0.74 21.40
CA GLY A 64 0.95 -0.69 21.24
C GLY A 64 0.28 -1.05 19.92
N ILE A 65 0.14 -0.11 18.99
CA ILE A 65 -0.42 -0.32 17.65
C ILE A 65 0.70 -0.24 16.63
N ALA A 66 0.84 -1.30 15.85
CA ALA A 66 1.78 -1.32 14.73
C ALA A 66 1.03 -0.96 13.44
N THR A 67 1.62 -0.09 12.65
CA THR A 67 1.06 0.37 11.39
C THR A 67 2.06 0.16 10.28
N ILE A 68 1.64 -0.50 9.20
CA ILE A 68 2.41 -0.57 7.96
C ILE A 68 1.77 0.39 6.97
N SER A 69 2.56 1.29 6.40
CA SER A 69 2.10 2.16 5.32
C SER A 69 2.88 1.86 4.05
N PHE A 70 2.15 1.80 2.93
CA PHE A 70 2.74 1.63 1.61
C PHE A 70 2.66 2.96 0.86
N ASN A 71 3.80 3.41 0.35
CA ASN A 71 3.94 4.73 -0.24
C ASN A 71 4.67 4.63 -1.57
N ASN A 72 4.43 5.59 -2.44
CA ASN A 72 5.15 5.69 -3.71
C ASN A 72 5.78 7.07 -3.83
N SER A 73 7.07 7.09 -4.13
CA SER A 73 7.85 8.33 -4.21
C SER A 73 7.81 9.01 -5.57
N ASN A 74 7.17 8.41 -6.58
CA ASN A 74 7.11 9.00 -7.91
C ASN A 74 6.04 10.09 -7.96
N ILE A 75 6.46 11.31 -7.69
CA ILE A 75 5.62 12.50 -7.76
C ILE A 75 6.20 13.39 -8.87
N GLN A 76 5.37 13.69 -9.89
CA GLN A 76 5.77 14.51 -11.04
C GLN A 76 4.94 15.78 -11.05
N ASN A 77 5.60 16.93 -10.97
CA ASN A 77 4.92 18.25 -10.93
C ASN A 77 3.83 18.30 -9.84
N GLY A 78 4.12 17.76 -8.67
CA GLY A 78 3.17 17.69 -7.56
C GLY A 78 2.10 16.61 -7.69
N VAL A 79 2.13 15.81 -8.76
CA VAL A 79 1.12 14.78 -9.03
C VAL A 79 1.66 13.41 -8.62
N PRO A 80 0.99 12.70 -7.68
CA PRO A 80 1.38 11.33 -7.33
C PRO A 80 0.91 10.36 -8.42
N ILE A 81 1.85 9.89 -9.21
CA ILE A 81 1.56 9.08 -10.42
C ILE A 81 0.84 7.77 -10.05
N ALA A 82 1.22 7.13 -8.95
CA ALA A 82 0.57 5.89 -8.53
C ALA A 82 -0.93 6.07 -8.30
N ILE A 83 -1.35 7.23 -7.78
CA ILE A 83 -2.76 7.53 -7.54
C ILE A 83 -3.52 7.73 -8.85
N ILE A 84 -2.97 8.49 -9.79
CA ILE A 84 -3.67 8.73 -11.04
C ILE A 84 -3.79 7.47 -11.90
N LEU A 85 -2.86 6.53 -11.78
CA LEU A 85 -2.98 5.22 -12.42
C LEU A 85 -4.12 4.40 -11.83
N GLN A 86 -4.35 4.53 -10.53
CA GLN A 86 -5.43 3.81 -9.82
C GLN A 86 -6.80 4.40 -10.16
N TYR A 87 -6.95 5.72 -10.12
CA TYR A 87 -8.25 6.38 -10.17
C TYR A 87 -8.56 7.08 -11.50
N GLY A 88 -7.57 7.21 -12.37
CA GLY A 88 -7.72 7.97 -13.60
C GLY A 88 -7.46 9.46 -13.43
N HIS A 89 -7.43 10.19 -14.51
CA HIS A 89 -7.15 11.63 -14.49
C HIS A 89 -7.63 12.33 -15.75
N GLY A 90 -7.83 13.64 -15.63
CA GLY A 90 -8.13 14.50 -16.77
C GLY A 90 -6.88 14.82 -17.58
N THR A 91 -7.06 15.07 -18.86
CA THR A 91 -5.99 15.48 -19.77
C THR A 91 -6.09 16.97 -20.07
N ARG A 92 -5.01 17.56 -20.62
CA ARG A 92 -4.96 18.97 -21.01
C ARG A 92 -6.07 19.38 -21.99
N ASN A 93 -6.51 18.45 -22.81
CA ASN A 93 -7.49 18.71 -23.87
C ASN A 93 -8.93 18.44 -23.44
N GLY A 94 -9.19 18.35 -22.14
CA GLY A 94 -10.51 18.07 -21.59
C GLY A 94 -10.93 16.62 -21.69
N GLY A 95 -10.03 15.71 -22.06
CA GLY A 95 -10.28 14.28 -22.08
C GLY A 95 -10.11 13.65 -20.71
N TRP A 96 -10.31 12.35 -20.65
CA TRP A 96 -10.16 11.55 -19.43
C TRP A 96 -9.40 10.26 -19.73
N VAL A 97 -8.46 9.91 -18.85
CA VAL A 97 -7.78 8.63 -18.88
C VAL A 97 -8.34 7.78 -17.75
N GLU A 98 -8.90 6.62 -18.11
CA GLU A 98 -9.49 5.72 -17.13
C GLU A 98 -8.43 5.18 -16.17
N GLY A 99 -8.79 5.09 -14.90
CA GLY A 99 -7.99 4.41 -13.90
C GLY A 99 -8.15 2.90 -13.98
N ARG A 100 -7.22 2.20 -13.37
CA ARG A 100 -7.26 0.76 -13.22
C ARG A 100 -7.01 0.41 -11.76
N ASP A 101 -7.96 -0.29 -11.14
CA ASP A 101 -7.81 -0.75 -9.76
C ASP A 101 -6.74 -1.85 -9.71
N TYR A 102 -5.51 -1.47 -9.43
CA TYR A 102 -4.38 -2.41 -9.33
C TYR A 102 -3.87 -2.54 -7.89
N ILE A 103 -4.02 -1.49 -7.08
CA ILE A 103 -3.48 -1.45 -5.72
C ILE A 103 -4.25 -2.40 -4.80
N ASN A 104 -5.58 -2.32 -4.81
CA ASN A 104 -6.41 -3.14 -3.93
C ASN A 104 -6.25 -4.64 -4.22
N PRO A 105 -6.31 -5.11 -5.47
CA PRO A 105 -6.06 -6.53 -5.76
C PRO A 105 -4.65 -6.99 -5.41
N ALA A 106 -3.65 -6.12 -5.54
CA ALA A 106 -2.27 -6.47 -5.20
C ALA A 106 -2.09 -6.68 -3.70
N LEU A 107 -2.68 -5.81 -2.88
CA LEU A 107 -2.51 -5.84 -1.42
C LEU A 107 -3.47 -6.80 -0.72
N GLN A 108 -4.62 -7.13 -1.31
CA GLN A 108 -5.62 -7.97 -0.66
C GLN A 108 -5.07 -9.33 -0.20
N PRO A 109 -4.34 -10.10 -1.02
CA PRO A 109 -3.74 -11.36 -0.57
C PRO A 109 -2.74 -11.16 0.58
N ILE A 110 -2.01 -10.06 0.57
CA ILE A 110 -1.03 -9.74 1.62
C ILE A 110 -1.76 -9.50 2.95
N PHE A 111 -2.83 -8.71 2.93
CA PHE A 111 -3.62 -8.42 4.12
C PHE A 111 -4.36 -9.66 4.63
N ASP A 112 -4.87 -10.50 3.73
CA ASP A 112 -5.53 -11.75 4.13
C ASP A 112 -4.56 -12.69 4.84
N LYS A 113 -3.34 -12.82 4.32
CA LYS A 113 -2.31 -13.63 4.94
C LYS A 113 -1.89 -13.05 6.29
N LEU A 114 -1.73 -11.74 6.35
CA LEU A 114 -1.41 -11.03 7.59
C LEU A 114 -2.48 -11.29 8.65
N ALA A 115 -3.75 -11.18 8.28
CA ALA A 115 -4.87 -11.44 9.19
C ALA A 115 -4.86 -12.88 9.70
N LYS A 116 -4.60 -13.86 8.84
CA LYS A 116 -4.50 -15.27 9.25
C LYS A 116 -3.34 -15.50 10.21
N ASP A 117 -2.19 -14.95 9.90
CA ASP A 117 -0.99 -15.15 10.72
C ASP A 117 -1.15 -14.44 12.06
N ALA A 118 -1.73 -13.25 12.09
CA ALA A 118 -2.02 -12.54 13.34
C ALA A 118 -3.04 -13.30 14.20
N TRP A 119 -4.08 -13.86 13.60
CA TRP A 119 -5.06 -14.69 14.32
C TRP A 119 -4.41 -15.93 14.91
N ARG A 120 -3.53 -16.55 14.15
CA ARG A 120 -2.77 -17.73 14.62
C ARG A 120 -1.93 -17.41 15.83
N GLU A 121 -1.25 -16.26 15.84
CA GLU A 121 -0.44 -15.83 17.00
C GLU A 121 -1.32 -15.56 18.23
N VAL A 122 -2.48 -14.95 18.05
CA VAL A 122 -3.41 -14.67 19.16
C VAL A 122 -3.97 -15.96 19.75
N THR A 123 -4.18 -17.00 18.94
CA THR A 123 -4.80 -18.26 19.37
C THR A 123 -3.79 -19.33 19.82
N LYS A 124 -2.51 -19.03 19.83
CA LYS A 124 -1.43 -19.94 20.27
C LYS A 124 -1.29 -20.06 21.79
N LEU A 125 -2.16 -19.51 22.53
CA LEU A 125 -2.08 -19.56 24.01
C LEU A 125 -2.55 -20.88 24.56
#